data_db739f11cf6d16fedd6a6cf34e90dd17
#
_entry.id   db739f11cf6d16fedd6a6cf34e90dd17
#
_cell.length_a   1.000
_cell.length_b   1.000
_cell.length_c   1.000
_cell.angle_alpha   90.00
_cell.angle_beta   90.00
_cell.angle_gamma   90.00
#
_symmetry.space_group_name_H-M   'P 1'
#
loop_
_entity.id
_entity.type
_entity.pdbx_description
1 polymer ?
#
loop_
_entity_poly.entity_id
_entity_poly.type
_entity_poly.pdbx_seq_one_letter_code
_entity_poly.pdbx_strand_id
1 'polypeptide(L)'
;MSDTLYLYNTLTRQKAPFAPIDAANVRMYVCGPTVYDLAHIGNARPIIVFDVLFRLLRHIYGADHVTYARNITDVDDKINARAAERFPKLPPVKAIRKLTEETVTQFHADIASLGVLEPTVEPRATEHIAEMVALCDTLIAKGHAYVAADHVLFDATTMPDYGKLANRTLDEMEAGARVDVAPYKKNSTDFVLWKPSDPGQPAWPSPGGIITAGRPGWHIECSAMAGKHLGEVFDIHGGGIDLVFPHHENELAQSRCAHGTDVMANVWMHNGFLQVEGEKMSKSVGNFFSIHELLQTDVFGKQPWHGRVLRFAMLSTHYRQPIDWTLERVMQAKNALQEFAGLVHGVTAATNPNPDVVGALRDDLNTPSAISILHGLAKSAKRGDAAKAADLRATLEFLGLYGGETAAELSLQKFAQVDAKQVYALIDQRLEARKSKDFKESDRIRDEISAMGVVLKDAKDPKTGEIVTTWEMKR
;
A
#
# COMPACT_ATOMS: atom_id res chain seq x y z
N MET A 1 7.78 -14.57 29.20
CA MET A 1 6.83 -14.56 28.07
C MET A 1 7.20 -15.71 27.13
N SER A 2 6.24 -16.24 26.39
CA SER A 2 6.47 -17.34 25.44
C SER A 2 7.39 -16.87 24.30
N ASP A 3 8.40 -17.70 23.97
CA ASP A 3 9.24 -17.45 22.78
C ASP A 3 8.52 -17.76 21.45
N THR A 4 7.30 -18.27 21.54
CA THR A 4 6.48 -18.67 20.39
C THR A 4 5.74 -17.47 19.82
N LEU A 5 5.79 -17.32 18.49
CA LEU A 5 4.96 -16.37 17.74
C LEU A 5 3.57 -16.99 17.55
N TYR A 6 2.53 -16.26 17.90
CA TYR A 6 1.14 -16.60 17.63
C TYR A 6 0.57 -15.64 16.59
N LEU A 7 -0.12 -16.17 15.59
CA LEU A 7 -0.79 -15.39 14.56
C LEU A 7 -2.26 -15.84 14.44
N TYR A 8 -3.15 -14.89 14.21
CA TYR A 8 -4.53 -15.19 13.87
C TYR A 8 -4.64 -15.50 12.38
N ASN A 9 -5.19 -16.67 12.07
CA ASN A 9 -5.41 -17.12 10.71
C ASN A 9 -6.88 -16.92 10.31
N THR A 10 -7.14 -16.09 9.32
CA THR A 10 -8.49 -15.79 8.81
C THR A 10 -9.17 -17.04 8.25
N LEU A 11 -8.43 -17.96 7.65
CA LEU A 11 -8.99 -19.20 7.10
C LEU A 11 -9.55 -20.11 8.19
N THR A 12 -8.82 -20.29 9.28
CA THR A 12 -9.23 -21.14 10.41
C THR A 12 -10.00 -20.38 11.48
N ARG A 13 -9.94 -19.04 11.48
CA ARG A 13 -10.50 -18.13 12.50
C ARG A 13 -9.98 -18.41 13.92
N GLN A 14 -8.75 -18.86 13.99
CA GLN A 14 -8.09 -19.17 15.25
C GLN A 14 -6.72 -18.49 15.32
N LYS A 15 -6.35 -18.08 16.54
CA LYS A 15 -4.98 -17.70 16.86
C LYS A 15 -4.23 -18.96 17.26
N ALA A 16 -3.16 -19.26 16.56
CA ALA A 16 -2.36 -20.47 16.74
C ALA A 16 -0.86 -20.17 16.73
N PRO A 17 -0.03 -21.04 17.28
CA PRO A 17 1.41 -20.96 17.14
C PRO A 17 1.80 -20.97 15.67
N PHE A 18 2.66 -20.03 15.28
CA PHE A 18 3.25 -19.97 13.94
C PHE A 18 4.51 -20.83 13.89
N ALA A 19 4.55 -21.73 12.92
CA ALA A 19 5.74 -22.48 12.54
C ALA A 19 5.93 -22.34 11.04
N PRO A 20 7.06 -21.78 10.57
CA PRO A 20 7.31 -21.66 9.14
C PRO A 20 7.58 -23.02 8.51
N ILE A 21 7.35 -23.13 7.20
CA ILE A 21 7.68 -24.31 6.40
C ILE A 21 9.19 -24.56 6.44
N ASP A 22 9.96 -23.47 6.34
CA ASP A 22 11.40 -23.47 6.45
C ASP A 22 11.84 -22.26 7.28
N ALA A 23 12.45 -22.50 8.44
CA ALA A 23 12.94 -21.44 9.32
C ALA A 23 14.12 -20.64 8.72
N ALA A 24 14.82 -21.19 7.72
CA ALA A 24 15.86 -20.50 6.97
C ALA A 24 15.32 -19.69 5.79
N ASN A 25 14.02 -19.81 5.49
CA ASN A 25 13.36 -19.04 4.42
C ASN A 25 11.86 -18.89 4.70
N VAL A 26 11.51 -18.04 5.65
CA VAL A 26 10.11 -17.68 5.96
C VAL A 26 9.57 -16.79 4.85
N ARG A 27 8.46 -17.19 4.20
CA ARG A 27 7.94 -16.56 2.99
C ARG A 27 6.61 -15.89 3.25
N MET A 28 6.52 -14.60 2.91
CA MET A 28 5.34 -13.78 3.09
C MET A 28 4.99 -13.04 1.80
N TYR A 29 3.73 -13.14 1.37
CA TYR A 29 3.16 -12.36 0.27
C TYR A 29 2.12 -11.38 0.81
N VAL A 30 2.15 -10.13 0.35
CA VAL A 30 1.11 -9.14 0.67
C VAL A 30 0.69 -8.45 -0.61
N CYS A 31 -0.62 -8.43 -0.89
CA CYS A 31 -1.16 -7.73 -2.04
C CYS A 31 -0.84 -6.23 -1.96
N GLY A 32 -0.16 -5.74 -2.99
CA GLY A 32 0.26 -4.36 -3.14
C GLY A 32 -0.79 -3.46 -3.82
N PRO A 33 -0.46 -2.22 -4.11
CA PRO A 33 -1.38 -1.26 -4.70
C PRO A 33 -1.57 -1.47 -6.20
N THR A 34 -2.76 -1.08 -6.70
CA THR A 34 -2.98 -0.76 -8.11
C THR A 34 -2.59 0.69 -8.36
N VAL A 35 -1.62 0.92 -9.26
CA VAL A 35 -0.96 2.23 -9.41
C VAL A 35 -1.65 3.13 -10.44
N TYR A 36 -2.93 3.43 -10.22
CA TYR A 36 -3.72 4.33 -11.05
C TYR A 36 -3.85 5.74 -10.48
N ASP A 37 -3.67 5.93 -9.16
CA ASP A 37 -3.77 7.19 -8.45
C ASP A 37 -2.89 7.15 -7.19
N LEU A 38 -2.73 8.28 -6.49
CA LEU A 38 -2.02 8.35 -5.23
C LEU A 38 -2.63 7.38 -4.20
N ALA A 39 -1.77 6.70 -3.45
CA ALA A 39 -2.23 5.80 -2.40
C ALA A 39 -2.90 6.58 -1.26
N HIS A 40 -4.09 6.17 -0.86
CA HIS A 40 -4.80 6.81 0.26
C HIS A 40 -4.38 6.21 1.61
N ILE A 41 -4.70 6.90 2.70
CA ILE A 41 -4.28 6.49 4.06
C ILE A 41 -4.76 5.07 4.43
N GLY A 42 -5.87 4.60 3.87
CA GLY A 42 -6.32 3.21 4.05
C GLY A 42 -5.36 2.19 3.44
N ASN A 43 -4.67 2.52 2.33
CA ASN A 43 -3.64 1.66 1.75
C ASN A 43 -2.37 1.61 2.60
N ALA A 44 -2.08 2.64 3.40
CA ALA A 44 -0.96 2.63 4.32
C ALA A 44 -1.11 1.56 5.41
N ARG A 45 -2.34 1.22 5.79
CA ARG A 45 -2.59 0.31 6.91
C ARG A 45 -2.00 -1.08 6.71
N PRO A 46 -2.34 -1.84 5.66
CA PRO A 46 -1.70 -3.13 5.41
C PRO A 46 -0.18 -3.00 5.29
N ILE A 47 0.32 -1.96 4.61
CA ILE A 47 1.76 -1.75 4.43
C ILE A 47 2.48 -1.60 5.77
N ILE A 48 1.94 -0.79 6.71
CA ILE A 48 2.52 -0.59 8.05
C ILE A 48 2.41 -1.85 8.89
N VAL A 49 1.26 -2.53 8.88
CA VAL A 49 1.01 -3.75 9.67
C VAL A 49 1.97 -4.87 9.25
N PHE A 50 2.08 -5.12 7.96
CA PHE A 50 2.96 -6.17 7.45
C PHE A 50 4.45 -5.79 7.48
N ASP A 51 4.79 -4.50 7.51
CA ASP A 51 6.15 -4.06 7.83
C ASP A 51 6.53 -4.40 9.29
N VAL A 52 5.61 -4.24 10.26
CA VAL A 52 5.86 -4.66 11.64
C VAL A 52 6.03 -6.19 11.72
N LEU A 53 5.22 -6.96 11.00
CA LEU A 53 5.39 -8.41 10.92
C LEU A 53 6.74 -8.77 10.27
N PHE A 54 7.10 -8.14 9.17
CA PHE A 54 8.38 -8.37 8.49
C PHE A 54 9.57 -8.12 9.42
N ARG A 55 9.56 -7.01 10.18
CA ARG A 55 10.58 -6.70 11.18
C ARG A 55 10.63 -7.74 12.30
N LEU A 56 9.47 -8.18 12.78
CA LEU A 56 9.39 -9.23 13.81
C LEU A 56 9.93 -10.57 13.31
N LEU A 57 9.54 -11.00 12.11
CA LEU A 57 10.05 -12.24 11.51
C LEU A 57 11.56 -12.19 11.31
N ARG A 58 12.10 -11.07 10.82
CA ARG A 58 13.55 -10.85 10.67
C ARG A 58 14.28 -10.87 12.01
N HIS A 59 13.65 -10.38 13.07
CA HIS A 59 14.22 -10.45 14.42
C HIS A 59 14.23 -11.87 14.99
N ILE A 60 13.20 -12.68 14.70
CA ILE A 60 13.06 -14.04 15.23
C ILE A 60 13.92 -15.03 14.44
N TYR A 61 13.89 -14.97 13.11
CA TYR A 61 14.49 -15.98 12.22
C TYR A 61 15.81 -15.53 11.59
N GLY A 62 16.14 -14.25 11.64
CA GLY A 62 17.29 -13.65 10.97
C GLY A 62 16.86 -12.80 9.76
N ALA A 63 17.62 -11.74 9.52
CA ALA A 63 17.28 -10.76 8.48
C ALA A 63 17.27 -11.37 7.06
N ASP A 64 18.19 -12.30 6.79
CA ASP A 64 18.37 -12.95 5.49
C ASP A 64 17.51 -14.22 5.32
N HIS A 65 16.75 -14.60 6.36
CA HIS A 65 15.89 -15.77 6.37
C HIS A 65 14.41 -15.43 6.15
N VAL A 66 14.09 -14.22 5.70
CA VAL A 66 12.70 -13.82 5.45
C VAL A 66 12.58 -13.23 4.06
N THR A 67 11.78 -13.88 3.23
CA THR A 67 11.42 -13.39 1.89
C THR A 67 10.04 -12.77 1.93
N TYR A 68 9.97 -11.45 1.77
CA TYR A 68 8.74 -10.67 1.68
C TYR A 68 8.51 -10.19 0.26
N ALA A 69 7.45 -10.67 -0.38
CA ALA A 69 7.00 -10.21 -1.69
C ALA A 69 5.77 -9.31 -1.55
N ARG A 70 5.82 -8.12 -2.17
CA ARG A 70 4.68 -7.20 -2.30
C ARG A 70 4.62 -6.71 -3.73
N ASN A 71 3.53 -7.02 -4.43
CA ASN A 71 3.41 -6.71 -5.85
C ASN A 71 3.05 -5.24 -6.13
N ILE A 72 3.26 -4.87 -7.37
CA ILE A 72 2.69 -3.66 -8.00
C ILE A 72 1.76 -4.12 -9.13
N THR A 73 0.47 -3.79 -9.03
CA THR A 73 -0.48 -3.97 -10.12
C THR A 73 -0.41 -2.76 -11.05
N ASP A 74 0.24 -2.95 -12.20
CA ASP A 74 0.49 -1.92 -13.23
C ASP A 74 -0.28 -2.17 -14.54
N VAL A 75 -1.26 -3.06 -14.52
CA VAL A 75 -2.26 -3.32 -15.57
C VAL A 75 -3.65 -3.44 -14.96
N ASP A 76 -4.58 -2.55 -15.32
CA ASP A 76 -5.96 -2.54 -14.84
C ASP A 76 -6.80 -1.55 -15.67
N ASP A 77 -8.12 -1.75 -15.73
CA ASP A 77 -9.03 -0.85 -16.44
C ASP A 77 -9.01 0.58 -15.86
N LYS A 78 -8.84 0.71 -14.53
CA LYS A 78 -8.71 2.01 -13.86
C LYS A 78 -7.45 2.74 -14.28
N ILE A 79 -6.35 2.01 -14.52
CA ILE A 79 -5.10 2.58 -15.04
C ILE A 79 -5.35 3.13 -16.44
N ASN A 80 -6.01 2.35 -17.31
CA ASN A 80 -6.32 2.76 -18.69
C ASN A 80 -7.17 4.05 -18.70
N ALA A 81 -8.26 4.05 -17.92
CA ALA A 81 -9.16 5.20 -17.80
C ALA A 81 -8.45 6.45 -17.25
N ARG A 82 -7.66 6.29 -16.19
CA ARG A 82 -6.94 7.40 -15.56
C ARG A 82 -5.83 7.96 -16.44
N ALA A 83 -5.14 7.10 -17.18
CA ALA A 83 -4.11 7.53 -18.13
C ALA A 83 -4.70 8.33 -19.30
N ALA A 84 -5.85 7.91 -19.82
CA ALA A 84 -6.56 8.65 -20.89
C ALA A 84 -7.04 10.03 -20.39
N GLU A 85 -7.55 10.10 -19.15
CA GLU A 85 -7.97 11.36 -18.52
C GLU A 85 -6.78 12.31 -18.30
N ARG A 86 -5.67 11.81 -17.74
CA ARG A 86 -4.54 12.63 -17.30
C ARG A 86 -3.63 13.04 -18.47
N PHE A 87 -3.52 12.18 -19.47
CA PHE A 87 -2.62 12.38 -20.62
C PHE A 87 -3.33 12.23 -21.98
N PRO A 88 -4.41 12.99 -22.25
CA PRO A 88 -5.26 12.80 -23.44
C PRO A 88 -4.55 13.03 -24.77
N LYS A 89 -3.36 13.65 -24.76
CA LYS A 89 -2.55 13.92 -25.97
C LYS A 89 -1.49 12.85 -26.25
N LEU A 90 -1.29 11.89 -25.33
CA LEU A 90 -0.33 10.83 -25.53
C LEU A 90 -1.00 9.58 -26.14
N PRO A 91 -0.26 8.80 -26.94
CA PRO A 91 -0.72 7.46 -27.30
C PRO A 91 -1.01 6.62 -26.04
N PRO A 92 -2.09 5.79 -26.01
CA PRO A 92 -2.55 5.11 -24.79
C PRO A 92 -1.46 4.37 -24.03
N VAL A 93 -0.66 3.54 -24.70
CA VAL A 93 0.45 2.80 -24.06
C VAL A 93 1.48 3.72 -23.40
N LYS A 94 1.80 4.88 -24.05
CA LYS A 94 2.73 5.84 -23.46
C LYS A 94 2.12 6.58 -22.27
N ALA A 95 0.81 6.89 -22.35
CA ALA A 95 0.07 7.51 -21.25
C ALA A 95 0.02 6.59 -20.02
N ILE A 96 -0.28 5.31 -20.22
CA ILE A 96 -0.31 4.28 -19.17
C ILE A 96 1.06 4.14 -18.51
N ARG A 97 2.10 3.97 -19.31
CA ARG A 97 3.47 3.84 -18.80
C ARG A 97 3.87 5.05 -17.96
N LYS A 98 3.61 6.26 -18.47
CA LYS A 98 3.93 7.50 -17.74
C LYS A 98 3.16 7.58 -16.42
N LEU A 99 1.85 7.25 -16.42
CA LEU A 99 1.03 7.25 -15.23
C LEU A 99 1.59 6.27 -14.18
N THR A 100 1.85 5.03 -14.57
CA THR A 100 2.31 3.99 -13.64
C THR A 100 3.69 4.30 -13.07
N GLU A 101 4.63 4.80 -13.87
CA GLU A 101 5.97 5.22 -13.42
C GLU A 101 5.89 6.37 -12.40
N GLU A 102 5.11 7.42 -12.68
CA GLU A 102 4.91 8.55 -11.75
C GLU A 102 4.26 8.10 -10.45
N THR A 103 3.22 7.26 -10.55
CA THR A 103 2.47 6.79 -9.37
C THR A 103 3.29 5.87 -8.49
N VAL A 104 4.08 4.95 -9.06
CA VAL A 104 4.99 4.06 -8.32
C VAL A 104 6.06 4.87 -7.61
N THR A 105 6.68 5.84 -8.31
CA THR A 105 7.71 6.71 -7.70
C THR A 105 7.15 7.46 -6.50
N GLN A 106 5.94 8.04 -6.63
CA GLN A 106 5.30 8.74 -5.52
C GLN A 106 4.92 7.78 -4.38
N PHE A 107 4.40 6.61 -4.71
CA PHE A 107 4.07 5.58 -3.72
C PHE A 107 5.29 5.18 -2.88
N HIS A 108 6.44 4.92 -3.51
CA HIS A 108 7.68 4.59 -2.79
C HIS A 108 8.13 5.74 -1.87
N ALA A 109 8.09 6.99 -2.34
CA ALA A 109 8.43 8.15 -1.52
C ALA A 109 7.51 8.30 -0.31
N ASP A 110 6.21 8.12 -0.50
CA ASP A 110 5.21 8.22 0.55
C ASP A 110 5.40 7.14 1.62
N ILE A 111 5.55 5.86 1.23
CA ILE A 111 5.75 4.77 2.20
C ILE A 111 7.12 4.81 2.90
N ALA A 112 8.17 5.26 2.22
CA ALA A 112 9.46 5.49 2.85
C ALA A 112 9.37 6.54 3.96
N SER A 113 8.58 7.62 3.73
CA SER A 113 8.30 8.64 4.74
C SER A 113 7.59 8.07 5.99
N LEU A 114 6.79 7.00 5.82
CA LEU A 114 6.17 6.26 6.92
C LEU A 114 7.15 5.34 7.67
N GLY A 115 8.41 5.28 7.26
CA GLY A 115 9.44 4.42 7.86
C GLY A 115 9.25 2.93 7.57
N VAL A 116 8.61 2.58 6.46
CA VAL A 116 8.42 1.21 5.98
C VAL A 116 9.71 0.70 5.34
N LEU A 117 10.06 -0.55 5.58
CA LEU A 117 11.16 -1.24 4.90
C LEU A 117 10.72 -1.63 3.48
N GLU A 118 11.68 -1.66 2.58
CA GLU A 118 11.46 -2.22 1.25
C GLU A 118 11.18 -3.74 1.37
N PRO A 119 10.27 -4.30 0.56
CA PRO A 119 10.08 -5.73 0.48
C PRO A 119 11.32 -6.40 -0.13
N THR A 120 11.51 -7.69 0.12
CA THR A 120 12.62 -8.45 -0.49
C THR A 120 12.46 -8.53 -2.01
N VAL A 121 11.20 -8.64 -2.46
CA VAL A 121 10.82 -8.70 -3.89
C VAL A 121 9.59 -7.83 -4.11
N GLU A 122 9.61 -6.98 -5.14
CA GLU A 122 8.46 -6.18 -5.55
C GLU A 122 8.10 -6.46 -7.02
N PRO A 123 7.42 -7.59 -7.31
CA PRO A 123 7.12 -8.00 -8.67
C PRO A 123 6.03 -7.11 -9.28
N ARG A 124 6.15 -6.83 -10.59
CA ARG A 124 5.14 -6.11 -11.38
C ARG A 124 4.31 -7.07 -12.19
N ALA A 125 3.00 -6.82 -12.26
CA ALA A 125 2.07 -7.66 -13.01
C ALA A 125 2.48 -7.78 -14.49
N THR A 126 2.87 -6.68 -15.13
CA THR A 126 3.28 -6.67 -16.55
C THR A 126 4.56 -7.44 -16.83
N GLU A 127 5.37 -7.74 -15.82
CA GLU A 127 6.61 -8.53 -15.95
C GLU A 127 6.38 -10.04 -15.74
N HIS A 128 5.13 -10.44 -15.40
CA HIS A 128 4.77 -11.83 -15.06
C HIS A 128 3.66 -12.40 -15.94
N ILE A 129 3.49 -11.85 -17.13
CA ILE A 129 2.44 -12.28 -18.08
C ILE A 129 2.60 -13.74 -18.50
N ALA A 130 3.82 -14.21 -18.70
CA ALA A 130 4.09 -15.60 -19.07
C ALA A 130 3.62 -16.59 -18.00
N GLU A 131 3.85 -16.26 -16.73
CA GLU A 131 3.40 -17.06 -15.58
C GLU A 131 1.86 -17.07 -15.48
N MET A 132 1.21 -15.94 -15.73
CA MET A 132 -0.26 -15.84 -15.73
C MET A 132 -0.88 -16.66 -16.86
N VAL A 133 -0.31 -16.61 -18.08
CA VAL A 133 -0.73 -17.42 -19.21
C VAL A 133 -0.59 -18.90 -18.90
N ALA A 134 0.58 -19.33 -18.39
CA ALA A 134 0.83 -20.72 -18.02
C ALA A 134 -0.13 -21.21 -16.92
N LEU A 135 -0.46 -20.35 -15.94
CA LEU A 135 -1.42 -20.67 -14.88
C LEU A 135 -2.84 -20.85 -15.45
N CYS A 136 -3.27 -19.97 -16.37
CA CYS A 136 -4.55 -20.12 -17.08
C CYS A 136 -4.61 -21.43 -17.85
N ASP A 137 -3.58 -21.76 -18.65
CA ASP A 137 -3.52 -22.99 -19.44
C ASP A 137 -3.55 -24.23 -18.53
N THR A 138 -2.88 -24.19 -17.39
CA THR A 138 -2.90 -25.25 -16.38
C THR A 138 -4.31 -25.46 -15.84
N LEU A 139 -5.02 -24.38 -15.48
CA LEU A 139 -6.38 -24.44 -14.96
C LEU A 139 -7.37 -24.98 -16.00
N ILE A 140 -7.21 -24.58 -17.27
CA ILE A 140 -8.02 -25.12 -18.39
C ILE A 140 -7.76 -26.61 -18.54
N ALA A 141 -6.50 -27.04 -18.61
CA ALA A 141 -6.13 -28.44 -18.77
C ALA A 141 -6.65 -29.35 -17.65
N LYS A 142 -6.74 -28.80 -16.42
CA LYS A 142 -7.27 -29.52 -15.24
C LYS A 142 -8.80 -29.44 -15.10
N GLY A 143 -9.49 -28.70 -15.98
CA GLY A 143 -10.95 -28.57 -15.97
C GLY A 143 -11.50 -27.58 -14.95
N HIS A 144 -10.66 -26.72 -14.37
CA HIS A 144 -11.08 -25.67 -13.43
C HIS A 144 -11.34 -24.33 -14.11
N ALA A 145 -10.97 -24.19 -15.38
CA ALA A 145 -11.24 -23.01 -16.17
C ALA A 145 -11.73 -23.38 -17.57
N TYR A 146 -12.41 -22.44 -18.23
CA TYR A 146 -12.94 -22.61 -19.58
C TYR A 146 -12.82 -21.32 -20.38
N VAL A 147 -12.86 -21.49 -21.74
CA VAL A 147 -12.85 -20.38 -22.69
C VAL A 147 -14.27 -20.06 -23.11
N ALA A 148 -14.68 -18.78 -23.07
CA ALA A 148 -15.95 -18.29 -23.59
C ALA A 148 -15.83 -16.83 -24.02
N ALA A 149 -16.28 -16.49 -25.25
CA ALA A 149 -16.26 -15.14 -25.83
C ALA A 149 -14.89 -14.43 -25.62
N ASP A 150 -13.82 -15.09 -26.01
CA ASP A 150 -12.43 -14.61 -25.88
C ASP A 150 -11.96 -14.32 -24.43
N HIS A 151 -12.68 -14.84 -23.44
CA HIS A 151 -12.29 -14.80 -22.04
C HIS A 151 -11.85 -16.19 -21.57
N VAL A 152 -10.95 -16.21 -20.59
CA VAL A 152 -10.73 -17.39 -19.74
C VAL A 152 -11.40 -17.12 -18.39
N LEU A 153 -12.27 -18.04 -18.00
CA LEU A 153 -13.03 -17.95 -16.74
C LEU A 153 -12.71 -19.15 -15.85
N PHE A 154 -12.58 -18.87 -14.55
CA PHE A 154 -12.53 -19.91 -13.53
C PHE A 154 -13.94 -20.38 -13.21
N ASP A 155 -14.16 -21.68 -13.20
CA ASP A 155 -15.41 -22.32 -12.80
C ASP A 155 -15.38 -22.57 -11.28
N ALA A 156 -16.01 -21.68 -10.51
CA ALA A 156 -15.99 -21.75 -9.05
C ALA A 156 -16.65 -23.04 -8.51
N THR A 157 -17.55 -23.67 -9.28
CA THR A 157 -18.25 -24.90 -8.88
C THR A 157 -17.34 -26.13 -8.86
N THR A 158 -16.16 -26.04 -9.52
CA THR A 158 -15.17 -27.12 -9.54
C THR A 158 -14.31 -27.18 -8.28
N MET A 159 -14.47 -26.22 -7.36
CA MET A 159 -13.82 -26.19 -6.06
C MET A 159 -14.88 -26.32 -4.95
N PRO A 160 -15.09 -27.51 -4.36
CA PRO A 160 -16.20 -27.73 -3.41
C PRO A 160 -16.20 -26.89 -2.15
N ASP A 161 -15.02 -26.39 -1.73
CA ASP A 161 -14.85 -25.54 -0.57
C ASP A 161 -14.58 -24.07 -0.93
N TYR A 162 -14.94 -23.64 -2.14
CA TYR A 162 -14.89 -22.23 -2.54
C TYR A 162 -15.79 -21.39 -1.63
N GLY A 163 -15.22 -20.28 -1.12
CA GLY A 163 -15.88 -19.43 -0.14
C GLY A 163 -15.48 -19.69 1.32
N LYS A 164 -14.63 -20.68 1.59
CA LYS A 164 -14.20 -21.05 2.93
C LYS A 164 -13.40 -19.94 3.64
N LEU A 165 -12.51 -19.25 2.92
CA LEU A 165 -11.74 -18.12 3.45
C LEU A 165 -12.68 -16.97 3.82
N ALA A 166 -13.62 -16.65 2.92
CA ALA A 166 -14.61 -15.59 3.10
C ALA A 166 -15.73 -15.97 4.09
N ASN A 167 -15.85 -17.26 4.47
CA ASN A 167 -16.97 -17.81 5.22
C ASN A 167 -18.33 -17.54 4.58
N ARG A 168 -18.42 -17.80 3.30
CA ARG A 168 -19.64 -17.66 2.50
C ARG A 168 -19.86 -18.92 1.68
N THR A 169 -21.10 -19.33 1.56
CA THR A 169 -21.49 -20.38 0.63
C THR A 169 -21.68 -19.81 -0.79
N LEU A 170 -21.64 -20.68 -1.80
CA LEU A 170 -21.94 -20.29 -3.19
C LEU A 170 -23.34 -19.68 -3.30
N ASP A 171 -24.35 -20.28 -2.65
CA ASP A 171 -25.73 -19.77 -2.64
C ASP A 171 -25.83 -18.34 -2.05
N GLU A 172 -25.08 -18.06 -0.98
CA GLU A 172 -25.03 -16.72 -0.38
C GLU A 172 -24.35 -15.70 -1.32
N MET A 173 -23.36 -16.15 -2.09
CA MET A 173 -22.68 -15.30 -3.08
C MET A 173 -23.61 -15.01 -4.27
N GLU A 174 -24.36 -16.00 -4.75
CA GLU A 174 -25.37 -15.84 -5.80
C GLU A 174 -26.49 -14.91 -5.38
N ALA A 175 -27.04 -15.10 -4.19
CA ALA A 175 -28.09 -14.23 -3.64
C ALA A 175 -27.62 -12.78 -3.42
N GLY A 176 -26.32 -12.58 -3.19
CA GLY A 176 -25.67 -11.27 -3.04
C GLY A 176 -25.24 -10.61 -4.36
N ALA A 177 -25.27 -11.31 -5.48
CA ALA A 177 -24.91 -10.79 -6.79
C ALA A 177 -25.95 -9.77 -7.28
N ARG A 178 -25.59 -8.48 -7.24
CA ARG A 178 -26.46 -7.37 -7.68
C ARG A 178 -26.28 -6.98 -9.14
N VAL A 179 -25.46 -7.73 -9.88
CA VAL A 179 -25.07 -7.41 -11.25
C VAL A 179 -25.57 -8.52 -12.17
N ASP A 180 -26.12 -8.16 -13.32
CA ASP A 180 -26.49 -9.11 -14.39
C ASP A 180 -25.27 -9.99 -14.71
N VAL A 181 -25.49 -11.31 -14.68
CA VAL A 181 -24.45 -12.27 -15.02
C VAL A 181 -24.07 -12.10 -16.47
N ALA A 182 -22.80 -11.84 -16.75
CA ALA A 182 -22.33 -11.69 -18.12
C ALA A 182 -22.65 -12.95 -18.94
N PRO A 183 -23.17 -12.82 -20.17
CA PRO A 183 -23.70 -13.96 -20.96
C PRO A 183 -22.68 -15.05 -21.31
N TYR A 184 -21.39 -14.76 -21.15
CA TYR A 184 -20.31 -15.70 -21.37
C TYR A 184 -19.96 -16.54 -20.13
N LYS A 185 -20.52 -16.26 -18.95
CA LYS A 185 -20.32 -17.05 -17.74
C LYS A 185 -21.27 -18.25 -17.70
N LYS A 186 -20.77 -19.40 -17.23
CA LYS A 186 -21.62 -20.58 -16.95
C LYS A 186 -22.40 -20.40 -15.66
N ASN A 187 -21.73 -19.85 -14.61
CA ASN A 187 -22.31 -19.61 -13.30
C ASN A 187 -22.05 -18.16 -12.87
N SER A 188 -22.93 -17.62 -12.03
CA SER A 188 -22.82 -16.26 -11.51
C SER A 188 -21.53 -16.02 -10.71
N THR A 189 -21.03 -17.06 -10.06
CA THR A 189 -19.83 -17.05 -9.21
C THR A 189 -18.53 -17.19 -10.00
N ASP A 190 -18.59 -17.55 -11.29
CA ASP A 190 -17.41 -17.65 -12.12
C ASP A 190 -16.71 -16.29 -12.24
N PHE A 191 -15.38 -16.30 -12.33
CA PHE A 191 -14.63 -15.05 -12.41
C PHE A 191 -13.57 -15.07 -13.51
N VAL A 192 -13.23 -13.88 -14.00
CA VAL A 192 -12.35 -13.69 -15.15
C VAL A 192 -10.90 -13.89 -14.74
N LEU A 193 -10.20 -14.78 -15.43
CA LEU A 193 -8.76 -14.99 -15.36
C LEU A 193 -8.02 -14.19 -16.45
N TRP A 194 -8.63 -14.11 -17.65
CA TRP A 194 -8.11 -13.43 -18.82
C TRP A 194 -9.24 -12.83 -19.65
N LYS A 195 -9.03 -11.64 -20.21
CA LYS A 195 -10.05 -10.95 -21.01
C LYS A 195 -9.44 -10.29 -22.25
N PRO A 196 -10.20 -10.10 -23.34
CA PRO A 196 -9.73 -9.40 -24.52
C PRO A 196 -9.37 -7.95 -24.19
N SER A 197 -8.42 -7.39 -24.93
CA SER A 197 -8.04 -5.97 -24.84
C SER A 197 -8.65 -5.20 -26.01
N ASP A 198 -9.14 -3.98 -25.71
CA ASP A 198 -9.60 -3.07 -26.74
C ASP A 198 -8.41 -2.47 -27.52
N PRO A 199 -8.64 -1.97 -28.76
CA PRO A 199 -7.60 -1.31 -29.51
C PRO A 199 -6.92 -0.17 -28.73
N GLY A 200 -5.60 -0.22 -28.66
CA GLY A 200 -4.80 0.76 -27.93
C GLY A 200 -4.60 0.49 -26.43
N GLN A 201 -5.21 -0.53 -25.88
CA GLN A 201 -4.91 -1.01 -24.52
C GLN A 201 -3.71 -1.96 -24.52
N PRO A 202 -3.04 -2.15 -23.37
CA PRO A 202 -2.04 -3.19 -23.21
C PRO A 202 -2.62 -4.56 -23.55
N ALA A 203 -1.90 -5.34 -24.36
CA ALA A 203 -2.38 -6.63 -24.83
C ALA A 203 -1.21 -7.59 -25.07
N TRP A 204 -1.44 -8.86 -24.75
CA TRP A 204 -0.49 -9.95 -24.88
C TRP A 204 -1.15 -11.16 -25.53
N PRO A 205 -0.36 -12.13 -26.06
CA PRO A 205 -0.92 -13.40 -26.53
C PRO A 205 -1.76 -14.07 -25.44
N SER A 206 -2.98 -14.44 -25.80
CA SER A 206 -3.94 -15.00 -24.85
C SER A 206 -3.74 -16.50 -24.65
N PRO A 207 -4.03 -17.05 -23.44
CA PRO A 207 -4.03 -18.49 -23.16
C PRO A 207 -5.24 -19.21 -23.79
N GLY A 208 -5.28 -20.54 -23.68
CA GLY A 208 -6.43 -21.36 -24.05
C GLY A 208 -6.75 -21.41 -25.53
N GLY A 209 -5.77 -21.09 -26.40
CA GLY A 209 -5.97 -21.09 -27.87
C GLY A 209 -6.77 -19.89 -28.39
N ILE A 210 -7.01 -18.87 -27.57
CA ILE A 210 -7.68 -17.64 -27.99
C ILE A 210 -6.75 -16.88 -28.95
N ILE A 211 -7.29 -16.48 -30.10
CA ILE A 211 -6.52 -15.80 -31.16
C ILE A 211 -6.38 -14.29 -30.89
N THR A 212 -7.41 -13.69 -30.31
CA THR A 212 -7.39 -12.25 -29.95
C THR A 212 -6.43 -11.97 -28.80
N ALA A 213 -5.65 -10.89 -28.92
CA ALA A 213 -4.80 -10.46 -27.82
C ALA A 213 -5.62 -9.94 -26.64
N GLY A 214 -5.13 -10.19 -25.43
CA GLY A 214 -5.85 -9.86 -24.22
C GLY A 214 -4.95 -9.45 -23.06
N ARG A 215 -5.53 -9.35 -21.89
CA ARG A 215 -4.87 -8.97 -20.64
C ARG A 215 -5.36 -9.81 -19.46
N PRO A 216 -4.56 -9.93 -18.38
CA PRO A 216 -4.97 -10.68 -17.20
C PRO A 216 -6.20 -10.05 -16.52
N GLY A 217 -6.98 -10.89 -15.86
CA GLY A 217 -7.88 -10.48 -14.80
C GLY A 217 -7.11 -10.19 -13.51
N TRP A 218 -7.68 -9.37 -12.63
CA TRP A 218 -7.00 -8.90 -11.43
C TRP A 218 -6.53 -10.01 -10.46
N HIS A 219 -7.25 -11.13 -10.39
CA HIS A 219 -6.95 -12.17 -9.39
C HIS A 219 -5.81 -13.10 -9.77
N ILE A 220 -5.58 -13.33 -11.09
CA ILE A 220 -4.52 -14.23 -11.56
C ILE A 220 -3.12 -13.65 -11.34
N GLU A 221 -3.00 -12.33 -11.24
CA GLU A 221 -1.74 -11.62 -11.09
C GLU A 221 -1.00 -12.06 -9.82
N CYS A 222 -1.67 -11.94 -8.66
CA CYS A 222 -1.08 -12.28 -7.37
C CYS A 222 -0.81 -13.79 -7.25
N SER A 223 -1.69 -14.65 -7.76
CA SER A 223 -1.45 -16.10 -7.78
C SER A 223 -0.18 -16.47 -8.57
N ALA A 224 -0.01 -15.88 -9.76
CA ALA A 224 1.15 -16.14 -10.61
C ALA A 224 2.45 -15.59 -9.99
N MET A 225 2.42 -14.35 -9.49
CA MET A 225 3.58 -13.71 -8.87
C MET A 225 3.98 -14.41 -7.55
N ALA A 226 3.01 -14.77 -6.70
CA ALA A 226 3.27 -15.52 -5.48
C ALA A 226 3.89 -16.88 -5.78
N GLY A 227 3.32 -17.65 -6.72
CA GLY A 227 3.85 -18.94 -7.16
C GLY A 227 5.28 -18.83 -7.68
N LYS A 228 5.59 -17.80 -8.48
CA LYS A 228 6.92 -17.55 -9.05
C LYS A 228 7.98 -17.25 -7.99
N HIS A 229 7.67 -16.38 -7.02
CA HIS A 229 8.65 -15.88 -6.08
C HIS A 229 8.71 -16.63 -4.76
N LEU A 230 7.60 -17.24 -4.34
CA LEU A 230 7.49 -17.92 -3.04
C LEU A 230 7.21 -19.41 -3.15
N GLY A 231 6.92 -19.92 -4.36
CA GLY A 231 6.56 -21.32 -4.59
C GLY A 231 5.06 -21.59 -4.43
N GLU A 232 4.66 -22.83 -4.70
CA GLU A 232 3.24 -23.25 -4.74
C GLU A 232 2.53 -23.13 -3.40
N VAL A 233 3.29 -23.32 -2.31
CA VAL A 233 2.83 -23.15 -0.92
C VAL A 233 3.85 -22.33 -0.16
N PHE A 234 3.37 -21.31 0.57
CA PHE A 234 4.21 -20.44 1.38
C PHE A 234 3.61 -20.17 2.77
N ASP A 235 4.29 -19.42 3.62
CA ASP A 235 3.93 -19.35 5.04
C ASP A 235 2.77 -18.40 5.31
N ILE A 236 2.83 -17.14 4.82
CA ILE A 236 1.89 -16.08 5.19
C ILE A 236 1.40 -15.33 3.96
N HIS A 237 0.08 -15.21 3.81
CA HIS A 237 -0.56 -14.31 2.86
C HIS A 237 -1.33 -13.22 3.58
N GLY A 238 -1.09 -11.95 3.23
CA GLY A 238 -1.62 -10.80 3.91
C GLY A 238 -2.27 -9.75 3.02
N GLY A 239 -3.18 -8.95 3.62
CA GLY A 239 -3.83 -7.82 2.95
C GLY A 239 -4.88 -7.13 3.80
N GLY A 240 -5.66 -6.22 3.19
CA GLY A 240 -6.83 -5.62 3.81
C GLY A 240 -7.99 -6.61 3.91
N ILE A 241 -8.88 -6.39 4.88
CA ILE A 241 -10.08 -7.23 5.08
C ILE A 241 -11.03 -7.21 3.86
N ASP A 242 -10.98 -6.15 3.07
CA ASP A 242 -11.71 -6.00 1.81
C ASP A 242 -11.21 -6.93 0.70
N LEU A 243 -9.99 -7.43 0.81
CA LEU A 243 -9.41 -8.39 -0.12
C LEU A 243 -9.82 -9.84 0.17
N VAL A 244 -10.33 -10.16 1.37
CA VAL A 244 -10.76 -11.52 1.71
C VAL A 244 -11.68 -12.08 0.64
N PHE A 245 -12.64 -11.27 0.18
CA PHE A 245 -13.55 -11.61 -0.90
C PHE A 245 -13.80 -10.41 -1.81
N PRO A 246 -13.70 -10.58 -3.14
CA PRO A 246 -13.43 -11.86 -3.84
C PRO A 246 -11.95 -12.21 -4.04
N HIS A 247 -11.01 -11.27 -3.82
CA HIS A 247 -9.64 -11.34 -4.33
C HIS A 247 -8.86 -12.55 -3.78
N HIS A 248 -8.66 -12.63 -2.46
CA HIS A 248 -7.89 -13.71 -1.83
C HIS A 248 -8.58 -15.08 -1.92
N GLU A 249 -9.94 -15.12 -1.88
CA GLU A 249 -10.67 -16.36 -2.14
C GLU A 249 -10.38 -16.88 -3.56
N ASN A 250 -10.36 -15.98 -4.55
CA ASN A 250 -10.06 -16.33 -5.93
C ASN A 250 -8.59 -16.75 -6.11
N GLU A 251 -7.65 -16.09 -5.45
CA GLU A 251 -6.24 -16.50 -5.46
C GLU A 251 -6.04 -17.90 -4.86
N LEU A 252 -6.69 -18.15 -3.72
CA LEU A 252 -6.68 -19.47 -3.08
C LEU A 252 -7.20 -20.56 -4.02
N ALA A 253 -8.33 -20.30 -4.68
CA ALA A 253 -8.93 -21.22 -5.63
C ALA A 253 -8.01 -21.48 -6.82
N GLN A 254 -7.50 -20.44 -7.47
CA GLN A 254 -6.58 -20.54 -8.60
C GLN A 254 -5.35 -21.38 -8.25
N SER A 255 -4.67 -21.04 -7.16
CA SER A 255 -3.41 -21.67 -6.79
C SER A 255 -3.60 -23.14 -6.40
N ARG A 256 -4.60 -23.44 -5.55
CA ARG A 256 -4.90 -24.84 -5.14
C ARG A 256 -5.29 -25.73 -6.33
N CYS A 257 -6.17 -25.24 -7.18
CA CYS A 257 -6.62 -25.99 -8.35
C CYS A 257 -5.50 -26.20 -9.37
N ALA A 258 -4.66 -25.18 -9.59
CA ALA A 258 -3.55 -25.27 -10.53
C ALA A 258 -2.45 -26.24 -10.05
N HIS A 259 -2.07 -26.16 -8.77
CA HIS A 259 -0.96 -26.96 -8.22
C HIS A 259 -1.41 -28.28 -7.62
N GLY A 260 -2.69 -28.45 -7.29
CA GLY A 260 -3.22 -29.66 -6.64
C GLY A 260 -2.83 -29.73 -5.16
N THR A 261 -2.68 -28.58 -4.52
CA THR A 261 -2.31 -28.46 -3.10
C THR A 261 -3.54 -28.22 -2.23
N ASP A 262 -3.46 -28.55 -0.95
CA ASP A 262 -4.54 -28.31 0.01
C ASP A 262 -4.63 -26.82 0.43
N VAL A 263 -3.52 -26.09 0.32
CA VAL A 263 -3.40 -24.68 0.70
C VAL A 263 -2.51 -23.94 -0.31
N MET A 264 -2.68 -22.63 -0.41
CA MET A 264 -1.76 -21.70 -1.06
C MET A 264 -0.82 -21.07 -0.03
N ALA A 265 -1.37 -20.66 1.11
CA ALA A 265 -0.62 -20.15 2.24
C ALA A 265 -1.11 -20.77 3.55
N ASN A 266 -0.19 -21.04 4.49
CA ASN A 266 -0.52 -21.66 5.77
C ASN A 266 -1.29 -20.70 6.69
N VAL A 267 -0.98 -19.40 6.62
CA VAL A 267 -1.62 -18.36 7.45
C VAL A 267 -2.11 -17.23 6.57
N TRP A 268 -3.39 -16.90 6.69
CA TRP A 268 -4.03 -15.77 6.06
C TRP A 268 -4.28 -14.65 7.06
N MET A 269 -3.70 -13.48 6.83
CA MET A 269 -3.79 -12.36 7.77
C MET A 269 -4.44 -11.15 7.10
N HIS A 270 -5.42 -10.55 7.79
CA HIS A 270 -6.14 -9.39 7.26
C HIS A 270 -6.25 -8.28 8.30
N ASN A 271 -5.88 -7.07 7.91
CA ASN A 271 -6.13 -5.91 8.75
C ASN A 271 -7.54 -5.37 8.54
N GLY A 272 -8.13 -4.85 9.60
CA GLY A 272 -9.48 -4.27 9.59
C GLY A 272 -9.59 -3.00 8.74
N PHE A 273 -10.81 -2.51 8.53
CA PHE A 273 -11.09 -1.29 7.79
C PHE A 273 -10.54 -0.03 8.46
N LEU A 274 -10.34 1.01 7.66
CA LEU A 274 -10.09 2.37 8.14
C LEU A 274 -11.33 3.24 7.85
N GLN A 275 -11.80 3.91 8.88
CA GLN A 275 -12.80 4.97 8.83
C GLN A 275 -12.12 6.31 9.08
N VAL A 276 -12.74 7.42 8.70
CA VAL A 276 -12.24 8.77 8.94
C VAL A 276 -13.33 9.57 9.64
N GLU A 277 -13.03 10.03 10.86
CA GLU A 277 -13.95 10.78 11.71
C GLU A 277 -15.33 10.08 11.85
N GLY A 278 -15.30 8.76 12.09
CA GLY A 278 -16.48 7.92 12.31
C GLY A 278 -17.21 7.46 11.04
N GLU A 279 -16.78 7.92 9.85
CA GLU A 279 -17.46 7.64 8.60
C GLU A 279 -16.58 6.81 7.64
N LYS A 280 -17.24 6.08 6.73
CA LYS A 280 -16.54 5.39 5.65
C LYS A 280 -15.85 6.41 4.76
N MET A 281 -14.54 6.21 4.50
CA MET A 281 -13.75 7.06 3.62
C MET A 281 -14.30 7.01 2.18
N SER A 282 -14.63 8.18 1.62
CA SER A 282 -15.07 8.32 0.23
C SER A 282 -14.75 9.70 -0.34
N LYS A 283 -14.52 9.77 -1.68
CA LYS A 283 -14.30 11.05 -2.38
C LYS A 283 -15.52 11.95 -2.34
N SER A 284 -16.73 11.39 -2.33
CA SER A 284 -17.99 12.15 -2.32
C SER A 284 -18.29 12.82 -0.97
N VAL A 285 -17.80 12.26 0.13
CA VAL A 285 -17.94 12.84 1.48
C VAL A 285 -16.83 13.87 1.76
N GLY A 286 -15.75 13.88 0.97
CA GLY A 286 -14.63 14.80 1.16
C GLY A 286 -13.67 14.38 2.30
N ASN A 287 -13.80 13.16 2.81
CA ASN A 287 -12.95 12.58 3.84
C ASN A 287 -11.92 11.57 3.29
N PHE A 288 -11.60 11.69 2.00
CA PHE A 288 -10.64 10.84 1.31
C PHE A 288 -9.29 11.54 1.24
N PHE A 289 -8.30 11.03 1.98
CA PHE A 289 -6.96 11.60 2.03
C PHE A 289 -5.94 10.63 1.47
N SER A 290 -5.11 11.10 0.54
CA SER A 290 -3.91 10.38 0.13
C SER A 290 -2.82 10.49 1.20
N ILE A 291 -1.88 9.54 1.21
CA ILE A 291 -0.70 9.61 2.08
C ILE A 291 0.08 10.88 1.77
N HIS A 292 0.26 11.17 0.47
CA HIS A 292 0.95 12.37 0.00
C HIS A 292 0.33 13.68 0.54
N GLU A 293 -1.00 13.82 0.47
CA GLU A 293 -1.68 15.01 1.01
C GLU A 293 -1.46 15.15 2.52
N LEU A 294 -1.54 14.07 3.28
CA LEU A 294 -1.28 14.09 4.72
C LEU A 294 0.17 14.49 5.05
N LEU A 295 1.12 14.10 4.21
CA LEU A 295 2.55 14.40 4.38
C LEU A 295 2.91 15.82 3.95
N GLN A 296 2.25 16.38 2.93
CA GLN A 296 2.71 17.58 2.23
C GLN A 296 1.78 18.78 2.32
N THR A 297 0.55 18.59 2.78
CA THR A 297 -0.47 19.66 2.78
C THR A 297 -1.12 19.83 4.16
N ASP A 298 -1.95 20.84 4.27
CA ASP A 298 -2.69 21.18 5.49
C ASP A 298 -4.14 20.68 5.50
N VAL A 299 -4.53 19.80 4.57
CA VAL A 299 -5.90 19.32 4.37
C VAL A 299 -6.48 18.59 5.59
N PHE A 300 -5.64 18.05 6.45
CA PHE A 300 -6.05 17.36 7.68
C PHE A 300 -5.42 18.00 8.91
N GLY A 301 -6.24 18.68 9.70
CA GLY A 301 -5.79 19.34 10.93
C GLY A 301 -4.98 20.63 10.70
N LYS A 302 -5.10 21.25 9.52
CA LYS A 302 -4.44 22.52 9.15
C LYS A 302 -2.92 22.50 9.27
N GLN A 303 -2.31 21.33 9.10
CA GLN A 303 -0.87 21.12 9.06
C GLN A 303 -0.52 19.83 8.33
N PRO A 304 0.67 19.74 7.73
CA PRO A 304 1.22 18.46 7.28
C PRO A 304 1.66 17.62 8.47
N TRP A 305 1.75 16.32 8.26
CA TRP A 305 2.09 15.37 9.30
C TRP A 305 3.38 14.63 8.99
N HIS A 306 4.23 14.46 9.98
CA HIS A 306 5.41 13.61 9.83
C HIS A 306 5.01 12.15 9.64
N GLY A 307 5.62 11.44 8.69
CA GLY A 307 5.23 10.07 8.36
C GLY A 307 5.25 9.10 9.54
N ARG A 308 6.22 9.25 10.47
CA ARG A 308 6.28 8.43 11.68
C ARG A 308 5.14 8.71 12.66
N VAL A 309 4.59 9.92 12.65
CA VAL A 309 3.38 10.25 13.41
C VAL A 309 2.18 9.50 12.83
N LEU A 310 2.04 9.50 11.50
CA LEU A 310 0.98 8.73 10.82
C LEU A 310 1.13 7.23 11.11
N ARG A 311 2.36 6.70 11.06
CA ARG A 311 2.66 5.32 11.42
C ARG A 311 2.27 4.99 12.86
N PHE A 312 2.64 5.83 13.83
CA PHE A 312 2.31 5.60 15.24
C PHE A 312 0.80 5.60 15.46
N ALA A 313 0.09 6.58 14.88
CA ALA A 313 -1.37 6.65 14.94
C ALA A 313 -2.02 5.37 14.39
N MET A 314 -1.48 4.82 13.30
CA MET A 314 -1.98 3.57 12.70
C MET A 314 -1.75 2.36 13.62
N LEU A 315 -0.62 2.29 14.30
CA LEU A 315 -0.26 1.20 15.22
C LEU A 315 -0.97 1.28 16.58
N SER A 316 -1.65 2.37 16.90
CA SER A 316 -2.36 2.56 18.17
C SER A 316 -3.60 1.67 18.34
N THR A 317 -4.08 1.05 17.26
CA THR A 317 -5.19 0.09 17.26
C THR A 317 -4.70 -1.26 16.78
N HIS A 318 -5.17 -2.35 17.40
CA HIS A 318 -4.85 -3.71 16.97
C HIS A 318 -5.21 -3.89 15.49
N TYR A 319 -4.33 -4.51 14.70
CA TYR A 319 -4.46 -4.55 13.24
C TYR A 319 -5.79 -5.14 12.74
N ARG A 320 -6.35 -6.15 13.43
CA ARG A 320 -7.63 -6.79 13.06
C ARG A 320 -8.86 -5.94 13.34
N GLN A 321 -8.77 -4.97 14.24
CA GLN A 321 -9.91 -4.10 14.57
C GLN A 321 -10.03 -2.96 13.54
N PRO A 322 -11.23 -2.48 13.25
CA PRO A 322 -11.40 -1.22 12.53
C PRO A 322 -10.67 -0.09 13.25
N ILE A 323 -10.06 0.81 12.48
CA ILE A 323 -9.45 2.02 13.02
C ILE A 323 -10.25 3.24 12.57
N ASP A 324 -10.59 4.10 13.50
CA ASP A 324 -11.10 5.43 13.20
C ASP A 324 -9.94 6.42 13.15
N TRP A 325 -9.69 6.97 11.98
CA TRP A 325 -8.65 7.94 11.70
C TRP A 325 -9.14 9.33 12.06
N THR A 326 -8.86 9.77 13.28
CA THR A 326 -9.28 11.07 13.81
C THR A 326 -8.11 12.01 13.99
N LEU A 327 -8.37 13.32 13.92
CA LEU A 327 -7.37 14.35 14.19
C LEU A 327 -6.82 14.20 15.63
N GLU A 328 -7.68 13.88 16.59
CA GLU A 328 -7.29 13.65 17.97
C GLU A 328 -6.26 12.54 18.10
N ARG A 329 -6.48 11.40 17.44
CA ARG A 329 -5.56 10.26 17.41
C ARG A 329 -4.19 10.65 16.86
N VAL A 330 -4.16 11.37 15.75
CA VAL A 330 -2.92 11.81 15.12
C VAL A 330 -2.18 12.82 16.00
N MET A 331 -2.89 13.72 16.67
CA MET A 331 -2.31 14.64 17.66
C MET A 331 -1.73 13.91 18.88
N GLN A 332 -2.43 12.90 19.40
CA GLN A 332 -1.92 12.05 20.49
C GLN A 332 -0.63 11.34 20.07
N ALA A 333 -0.62 10.75 18.85
CA ALA A 333 0.58 10.12 18.30
C ALA A 333 1.76 11.11 18.17
N LYS A 334 1.50 12.32 17.68
CA LYS A 334 2.51 13.39 17.58
C LYS A 334 3.11 13.70 18.94
N ASN A 335 2.28 13.97 19.94
CA ASN A 335 2.73 14.31 21.28
C ASN A 335 3.58 13.20 21.92
N ALA A 336 3.15 11.94 21.78
CA ALA A 336 3.89 10.79 22.30
C ALA A 336 5.27 10.64 21.61
N LEU A 337 5.33 10.73 20.27
CA LEU A 337 6.59 10.62 19.56
C LEU A 337 7.55 11.78 19.84
N GLN A 338 7.04 12.99 20.03
CA GLN A 338 7.84 14.13 20.44
C GLN A 338 8.47 13.94 21.83
N GLU A 339 7.69 13.43 22.79
CA GLU A 339 8.22 13.08 24.11
C GLU A 339 9.30 11.99 23.98
N PHE A 340 9.03 10.92 23.24
CA PHE A 340 9.99 9.85 23.05
C PHE A 340 11.28 10.34 22.38
N ALA A 341 11.16 11.08 21.27
CA ALA A 341 12.32 11.64 20.57
C ALA A 341 13.18 12.54 21.47
N GLY A 342 12.55 13.38 22.30
CA GLY A 342 13.26 14.21 23.28
C GLY A 342 14.05 13.42 24.33
N LEU A 343 13.59 12.20 24.66
CA LEU A 343 14.24 11.32 25.62
C LEU A 343 15.38 10.47 25.01
N VAL A 344 15.30 10.16 23.71
CA VAL A 344 16.24 9.25 23.07
C VAL A 344 17.23 9.94 22.12
N HIS A 345 17.03 11.22 21.82
CA HIS A 345 17.93 11.96 20.93
C HIS A 345 19.32 12.05 21.56
N GLY A 346 20.35 11.62 20.80
CA GLY A 346 21.73 11.54 21.31
C GLY A 346 22.04 10.34 22.21
N VAL A 347 21.05 9.53 22.61
CA VAL A 347 21.26 8.30 23.40
C VAL A 347 21.75 7.19 22.49
N THR A 348 22.73 6.39 22.88
CA THR A 348 23.10 5.17 22.15
C THR A 348 22.02 4.12 22.33
N ALA A 349 21.53 3.54 21.22
CA ALA A 349 20.52 2.48 21.27
C ALA A 349 21.06 1.21 21.94
N ALA A 350 20.21 0.49 22.64
CA ALA A 350 20.52 -0.88 23.06
C ALA A 350 20.70 -1.81 21.82
N THR A 351 21.39 -2.92 22.00
CA THR A 351 21.66 -3.86 20.88
C THR A 351 20.38 -4.49 20.32
N ASN A 352 19.40 -4.73 21.18
CA ASN A 352 18.13 -5.36 20.81
C ASN A 352 16.95 -4.51 21.27
N PRO A 353 15.78 -4.61 20.62
CA PRO A 353 14.55 -4.01 21.12
C PRO A 353 14.16 -4.62 22.48
N ASN A 354 13.38 -3.88 23.24
CA ASN A 354 12.92 -4.33 24.56
C ASN A 354 12.15 -5.68 24.44
N PRO A 355 12.51 -6.70 25.24
CA PRO A 355 11.93 -8.05 25.12
C PRO A 355 10.43 -8.11 25.42
N ASP A 356 9.90 -7.22 26.29
CA ASP A 356 8.48 -7.17 26.57
C ASP A 356 7.68 -6.66 25.38
N VAL A 357 8.25 -5.72 24.61
CA VAL A 357 7.65 -5.25 23.33
C VAL A 357 7.67 -6.34 22.30
N VAL A 358 8.78 -7.06 22.15
CA VAL A 358 8.86 -8.23 21.24
C VAL A 358 7.84 -9.29 21.67
N GLY A 359 7.70 -9.56 22.97
CA GLY A 359 6.69 -10.46 23.53
C GLY A 359 5.25 -10.03 23.21
N ALA A 360 4.94 -8.74 23.28
CA ALA A 360 3.63 -8.23 22.88
C ALA A 360 3.38 -8.39 21.38
N LEU A 361 4.38 -8.19 20.53
CA LEU A 361 4.25 -8.40 19.08
C LEU A 361 4.12 -9.89 18.72
N ARG A 362 4.74 -10.79 19.47
CA ARG A 362 4.57 -12.25 19.29
C ARG A 362 3.15 -12.73 19.60
N ASP A 363 2.35 -11.94 20.29
CA ASP A 363 0.94 -12.21 20.53
C ASP A 363 0.04 -11.52 19.50
N ASP A 364 0.08 -12.02 18.27
CA ASP A 364 -0.76 -11.57 17.14
C ASP A 364 -0.59 -10.06 16.83
N LEU A 365 0.66 -9.59 16.80
CA LEU A 365 1.01 -8.20 16.56
C LEU A 365 0.27 -7.22 17.47
N ASN A 366 0.24 -7.47 18.77
CA ASN A 366 -0.43 -6.62 19.75
C ASN A 366 0.30 -5.27 19.94
N THR A 367 0.22 -4.42 18.92
CA THR A 367 0.85 -3.10 18.91
C THR A 367 0.31 -2.15 19.99
N PRO A 368 -0.99 -2.20 20.40
CA PRO A 368 -1.44 -1.41 21.56
C PRO A 368 -0.72 -1.75 22.84
N SER A 369 -0.48 -3.05 23.12
CA SER A 369 0.32 -3.48 24.27
C SER A 369 1.78 -3.01 24.14
N ALA A 370 2.38 -3.16 22.96
CA ALA A 370 3.73 -2.66 22.67
C ALA A 370 3.85 -1.15 22.95
N ILE A 371 2.90 -0.33 22.50
CA ILE A 371 2.86 1.12 22.75
C ILE A 371 2.72 1.43 24.24
N SER A 372 1.92 0.67 24.98
CA SER A 372 1.82 0.83 26.43
C SER A 372 3.16 0.61 27.14
N ILE A 373 3.93 -0.39 26.68
CA ILE A 373 5.29 -0.66 27.20
C ILE A 373 6.24 0.50 26.86
N LEU A 374 6.17 1.07 25.63
CA LEU A 374 6.96 2.24 25.24
C LEU A 374 6.73 3.42 26.20
N HIS A 375 5.49 3.72 26.57
CA HIS A 375 5.19 4.75 27.57
C HIS A 375 5.79 4.43 28.94
N GLY A 376 5.83 3.16 29.35
CA GLY A 376 6.51 2.71 30.56
C GLY A 376 8.01 2.97 30.53
N LEU A 377 8.67 2.65 29.41
CA LEU A 377 10.10 2.91 29.19
C LEU A 377 10.38 4.42 29.20
N ALA A 378 9.57 5.21 28.51
CA ALA A 378 9.68 6.67 28.47
C ALA A 378 9.57 7.29 29.88
N LYS A 379 8.61 6.81 30.70
CA LYS A 379 8.45 7.26 32.09
C LYS A 379 9.69 6.97 32.95
N SER A 380 10.34 5.84 32.75
CA SER A 380 11.59 5.48 33.45
C SER A 380 12.79 6.31 32.97
N ALA A 381 12.92 6.45 31.63
CA ALA A 381 13.95 7.30 31.01
C ALA A 381 13.88 8.76 31.52
N LYS A 382 12.66 9.30 31.60
CA LYS A 382 12.42 10.67 32.14
C LYS A 382 12.87 10.85 33.59
N ARG A 383 12.97 9.77 34.37
CA ARG A 383 13.50 9.76 35.74
C ARG A 383 15.02 9.59 35.81
N GLY A 384 15.69 9.57 34.65
CA GLY A 384 17.15 9.45 34.56
C GLY A 384 17.67 8.02 34.35
N ASP A 385 16.80 7.04 34.06
CA ASP A 385 17.24 5.68 33.78
C ASP A 385 17.79 5.60 32.34
N ALA A 386 19.11 5.69 32.21
CA ALA A 386 19.79 5.68 30.92
C ALA A 386 19.65 4.33 30.18
N ALA A 387 19.55 3.22 30.89
CA ALA A 387 19.34 1.90 30.27
C ALA A 387 17.95 1.82 29.63
N LYS A 388 16.92 2.38 30.29
CA LYS A 388 15.57 2.46 29.70
C LYS A 388 15.45 3.44 28.56
N ALA A 389 16.25 4.50 28.52
CA ALA A 389 16.35 5.37 27.37
C ALA A 389 16.99 4.65 26.16
N ALA A 390 18.04 3.85 26.39
CA ALA A 390 18.66 3.01 25.35
C ALA A 390 17.70 1.92 24.83
N ASP A 391 16.96 1.24 25.73
CA ASP A 391 15.91 0.27 25.39
C ASP A 391 14.80 0.93 24.53
N LEU A 392 14.34 2.12 24.96
CA LEU A 392 13.30 2.88 24.25
C LEU A 392 13.77 3.23 22.84
N ARG A 393 15.00 3.73 22.68
CA ARG A 393 15.56 4.06 21.37
C ARG A 393 15.60 2.86 20.45
N ALA A 394 16.22 1.76 20.88
CA ALA A 394 16.32 0.54 20.08
C ALA A 394 14.93 0.02 19.65
N THR A 395 13.97 0.12 20.54
CA THR A 395 12.59 -0.36 20.29
C THR A 395 11.84 0.54 19.31
N LEU A 396 11.99 1.86 19.41
CA LEU A 396 11.41 2.80 18.46
C LEU A 396 12.01 2.63 17.06
N GLU A 397 13.33 2.42 16.95
CA GLU A 397 14.01 2.11 15.68
C GLU A 397 13.51 0.77 15.11
N PHE A 398 13.38 -0.26 15.94
CA PHE A 398 12.84 -1.57 15.56
C PHE A 398 11.40 -1.45 15.01
N LEU A 399 10.54 -0.66 15.64
CA LEU A 399 9.16 -0.43 15.19
C LEU A 399 9.05 0.55 14.02
N GLY A 400 10.16 1.12 13.52
CA GLY A 400 10.15 2.14 12.48
C GLY A 400 9.53 3.47 12.93
N LEU A 401 9.51 3.75 14.21
CA LEU A 401 8.95 4.96 14.82
C LEU A 401 9.97 6.06 15.07
N TYR A 402 11.25 5.77 14.88
CA TYR A 402 12.35 6.70 15.06
C TYR A 402 13.47 6.43 14.06
N GLY A 403 14.06 7.46 13.49
CA GLY A 403 15.17 7.40 12.54
C GLY A 403 16.25 8.46 12.83
N GLY A 404 16.24 9.02 14.05
CA GLY A 404 17.17 10.07 14.45
C GLY A 404 16.55 11.45 14.56
N GLU A 405 15.24 11.59 14.31
CA GLU A 405 14.52 12.85 14.32
C GLU A 405 14.55 13.51 15.71
N THR A 406 14.68 14.83 15.75
CA THR A 406 14.44 15.63 16.96
C THR A 406 12.94 15.79 17.23
N ALA A 407 12.55 16.13 18.45
CA ALA A 407 11.17 16.47 18.78
C ALA A 407 10.63 17.64 17.91
N ALA A 408 11.50 18.58 17.55
CA ALA A 408 11.15 19.70 16.68
C ALA A 408 10.87 19.26 15.25
N GLU A 409 11.64 18.34 14.68
CA GLU A 409 11.41 17.78 13.33
C GLU A 409 10.14 16.97 13.25
N LEU A 410 9.76 16.27 14.30
CA LEU A 410 8.46 15.60 14.40
C LEU A 410 7.28 16.58 14.51
N SER A 411 7.54 17.84 14.90
CA SER A 411 6.54 18.92 14.97
C SER A 411 6.37 19.63 13.64
N LEU A 412 7.50 19.85 13.00
CA LEU A 412 7.65 20.63 11.81
C LEU A 412 8.08 19.63 10.72
N GLN A 413 7.13 19.10 9.94
CA GLN A 413 7.56 18.90 8.59
C GLN A 413 7.95 20.29 8.07
N LYS A 414 9.23 20.48 7.76
CA LYS A 414 9.63 21.54 6.88
C LYS A 414 8.79 21.33 5.62
N PHE A 415 7.69 22.11 5.47
CA PHE A 415 7.56 22.72 4.17
C PHE A 415 8.97 23.26 3.93
N ALA A 416 9.63 22.89 2.87
CA ALA A 416 10.53 23.85 2.27
C ALA A 416 9.68 25.10 2.30
N GLN A 417 9.97 26.03 3.22
CA GLN A 417 9.25 27.29 3.28
C GLN A 417 9.64 27.88 1.93
N VAL A 418 8.71 27.68 0.99
CA VAL A 418 8.78 28.42 -0.24
C VAL A 418 8.62 29.83 0.27
N ASP A 419 9.74 30.53 0.38
CA ASP A 419 9.71 31.91 0.83
C ASP A 419 8.80 32.64 -0.17
N ALA A 420 7.57 32.92 0.29
CA ALA A 420 6.59 33.57 -0.56
C ALA A 420 7.16 34.85 -1.17
N LYS A 421 8.07 35.54 -0.46
CA LYS A 421 8.79 36.70 -0.97
C LYS A 421 9.71 36.30 -2.14
N GLN A 422 10.41 35.18 -2.03
CA GLN A 422 11.26 34.68 -3.10
C GLN A 422 10.44 34.26 -4.32
N VAL A 423 9.29 33.61 -4.12
CA VAL A 423 8.38 33.25 -5.21
C VAL A 423 7.82 34.49 -5.90
N TYR A 424 7.35 35.47 -5.16
CA TYR A 424 6.87 36.72 -5.75
C TYR A 424 7.99 37.45 -6.51
N ALA A 425 9.21 37.51 -5.97
CA ALA A 425 10.36 38.09 -6.67
C ALA A 425 10.69 37.37 -7.98
N LEU A 426 10.63 36.02 -7.98
CA LEU A 426 10.81 35.22 -9.20
C LEU A 426 9.65 35.41 -10.21
N ILE A 427 8.40 35.52 -9.73
CA ILE A 427 7.26 35.85 -10.59
C ILE A 427 7.45 37.21 -11.26
N ASP A 428 7.87 38.24 -10.53
CA ASP A 428 8.13 39.56 -11.07
C ASP A 428 9.25 39.52 -12.14
N GLN A 429 10.37 38.84 -11.86
CA GLN A 429 11.44 38.62 -12.81
C GLN A 429 10.95 37.90 -14.08
N ARG A 430 10.12 36.86 -13.93
CA ARG A 430 9.52 36.13 -15.06
C ARG A 430 8.61 37.05 -15.90
N LEU A 431 7.81 37.89 -15.26
CA LEU A 431 6.94 38.85 -15.96
C LEU A 431 7.74 39.88 -16.73
N GLU A 432 8.87 40.38 -16.17
CA GLU A 432 9.78 41.28 -16.88
C GLU A 432 10.48 40.60 -18.07
N ALA A 433 10.95 39.36 -17.90
CA ALA A 433 11.51 38.55 -19.00
C ALA A 433 10.48 38.38 -20.14
N ARG A 434 9.19 38.13 -19.80
CA ARG A 434 8.11 38.06 -20.82
C ARG A 434 7.84 39.39 -21.51
N LYS A 435 7.86 40.52 -20.79
CA LYS A 435 7.71 41.86 -21.37
C LYS A 435 8.84 42.19 -22.34
N SER A 436 10.07 41.79 -21.99
CA SER A 436 11.26 41.97 -22.86
C SER A 436 11.37 40.91 -23.96
N LYS A 437 10.41 39.98 -24.08
CA LYS A 437 10.38 38.87 -25.03
C LYS A 437 11.55 37.86 -24.86
N ASP A 438 12.18 37.84 -23.69
CA ASP A 438 13.15 36.80 -23.32
C ASP A 438 12.44 35.57 -22.79
N PHE A 439 11.93 34.76 -23.74
CA PHE A 439 11.18 33.54 -23.40
C PHE A 439 12.07 32.46 -22.78
N LYS A 440 13.37 32.46 -23.12
CA LYS A 440 14.31 31.49 -22.56
C LYS A 440 14.51 31.71 -21.06
N GLU A 441 14.69 32.94 -20.64
CA GLU A 441 14.81 33.29 -19.23
C GLU A 441 13.47 33.10 -18.48
N SER A 442 12.35 33.46 -19.12
CA SER A 442 11.02 33.19 -18.55
C SER A 442 10.76 31.71 -18.27
N ASP A 443 11.19 30.81 -19.17
CA ASP A 443 11.05 29.36 -19.00
C ASP A 443 12.01 28.83 -17.92
N ARG A 444 13.26 29.31 -17.88
CA ARG A 444 14.23 28.99 -16.82
C ARG A 444 13.66 29.30 -15.43
N ILE A 445 13.11 30.52 -15.27
CA ILE A 445 12.52 30.94 -13.98
C ILE A 445 11.29 30.12 -13.65
N ARG A 446 10.45 29.74 -14.62
CA ARG A 446 9.32 28.87 -14.40
C ARG A 446 9.77 27.50 -13.89
N ASP A 447 10.84 26.94 -14.46
CA ASP A 447 11.39 25.64 -14.06
C ASP A 447 12.02 25.73 -12.66
N GLU A 448 12.68 26.84 -12.34
CA GLU A 448 13.20 27.12 -11.00
C GLU A 448 12.06 27.19 -9.95
N ILE A 449 10.99 27.91 -10.21
CA ILE A 449 9.80 27.97 -9.36
C ILE A 449 9.15 26.58 -9.24
N SER A 450 9.10 25.82 -10.34
CA SER A 450 8.57 24.45 -10.33
C SER A 450 9.43 23.51 -9.48
N ALA A 451 10.77 23.68 -9.48
CA ALA A 451 11.68 22.92 -8.62
C ALA A 451 11.52 23.26 -7.13
N MET A 452 11.01 24.46 -6.81
CA MET A 452 10.62 24.85 -5.44
C MET A 452 9.27 24.24 -5.01
N GLY A 453 8.64 23.39 -5.85
CA GLY A 453 7.33 22.79 -5.54
C GLY A 453 6.14 23.73 -5.77
N VAL A 454 6.28 24.74 -6.60
CA VAL A 454 5.24 25.75 -6.88
C VAL A 454 4.74 25.62 -8.31
N VAL A 455 3.43 25.76 -8.50
CA VAL A 455 2.76 25.83 -9.82
C VAL A 455 2.25 27.24 -10.04
N LEU A 456 2.63 27.83 -11.17
CA LEU A 456 2.14 29.15 -11.57
C LEU A 456 0.84 29.03 -12.37
N LYS A 457 -0.11 29.94 -12.10
CA LYS A 457 -1.34 30.13 -12.85
C LYS A 457 -1.37 31.53 -13.43
N ASP A 458 -1.26 31.62 -14.75
CA ASP A 458 -1.37 32.89 -15.50
C ASP A 458 -2.84 33.13 -15.89
N ALA A 459 -3.39 34.27 -15.53
CA ALA A 459 -4.70 34.74 -15.94
C ALA A 459 -4.62 36.17 -16.45
N LYS A 460 -5.54 36.56 -17.38
CA LYS A 460 -5.66 37.96 -17.78
C LYS A 460 -6.58 38.69 -16.80
N ASP A 461 -6.12 39.81 -16.27
CA ASP A 461 -6.96 40.70 -15.50
C ASP A 461 -8.08 41.27 -16.43
N PRO A 462 -9.35 41.03 -16.09
CA PRO A 462 -10.47 41.45 -16.92
C PRO A 462 -10.60 42.99 -17.04
N LYS A 463 -9.98 43.79 -16.16
CA LYS A 463 -10.05 45.26 -16.15
C LYS A 463 -8.86 45.89 -16.87
N THR A 464 -7.67 45.35 -16.73
CA THR A 464 -6.45 45.92 -17.28
C THR A 464 -5.95 45.19 -18.52
N GLY A 465 -6.37 43.95 -18.75
CA GLY A 465 -5.88 43.08 -19.82
C GLY A 465 -4.46 42.55 -19.60
N GLU A 466 -3.82 42.92 -18.50
CA GLU A 466 -2.49 42.45 -18.13
C GLU A 466 -2.49 41.02 -17.62
N ILE A 467 -1.37 40.30 -17.75
CA ILE A 467 -1.23 38.95 -17.20
C ILE A 467 -0.92 39.07 -15.71
N VAL A 468 -1.82 38.55 -14.90
CA VAL A 468 -1.61 38.34 -13.46
C VAL A 468 -1.24 36.89 -13.24
N THR A 469 -0.07 36.67 -12.63
CA THR A 469 0.39 35.33 -12.25
C THR A 469 0.08 35.10 -10.77
N THR A 470 -0.73 34.12 -10.48
CA THR A 470 -0.93 33.56 -9.14
C THR A 470 -0.16 32.25 -9.00
N TRP A 471 0.05 31.79 -7.79
CA TRP A 471 0.73 30.54 -7.56
C TRP A 471 0.05 29.71 -6.50
N GLU A 472 0.23 28.40 -6.60
CA GLU A 472 -0.15 27.42 -5.60
C GLU A 472 0.96 26.39 -5.45
N MET A 473 0.98 25.68 -4.32
CA MET A 473 1.91 24.57 -4.15
C MET A 473 1.57 23.45 -5.16
N LYS A 474 2.60 22.85 -5.72
CA LYS A 474 2.45 21.74 -6.66
C LYS A 474 1.72 20.61 -5.95
N ARG A 475 0.54 20.30 -6.43
CA ARG A 475 -0.29 19.18 -5.91
C ARG A 475 0.28 17.85 -6.33
#